data_8dfbeac53dd4f7decc677af87829abdc
#
_entry.id   8dfbeac53dd4f7decc677af87829abdc
#
_cell.length_a   1.000
_cell.length_b   1.000
_cell.length_c   1.000
_cell.angle_alpha   90.00
_cell.angle_beta   90.00
_cell.angle_gamma   90.00
#
_symmetry.space_group_name_H-M   'P 1'
#
loop_
_entity.id
_entity.type
_entity.pdbx_description
1 polymer ?
#
loop_
_entity_poly.entity_id
_entity_poly.type
_entity_poly.pdbx_seq_one_letter_code
_entity_poly.pdbx_strand_id
1 'polypeptide(L)'
;MPQIQTRQPPVTQITIIESEPDKQEEALSLMTERAKFMARQPGFVSISLHRSLDGRRIVNYVQWQNRDLLHAAHQSPEFRKEWRRFDQVTDDIDPHLYEVAHVLDGAK
;
A
#
# COMPACT_ATOMS: atom_id res chain seq x y z
N MET A 1 19.62 2.01 26.02
CA MET A 1 19.44 2.25 25.75
C MET A 1 19.00 3.16 24.97
N PRO A 2 19.06 3.69 24.70
CA PRO A 2 18.58 4.82 24.05
C PRO A 2 18.24 4.75 22.64
N GLN A 3 18.42 3.70 22.01
CA GLN A 3 18.00 3.66 20.64
C GLN A 3 16.50 3.73 20.47
N ILE A 4 15.78 3.59 21.53
CA ILE A 4 14.34 3.78 21.48
C ILE A 4 14.01 5.17 21.01
N GLN A 5 14.84 6.11 21.37
CA GLN A 5 14.55 7.51 21.07
C GLN A 5 14.81 7.86 19.62
N THR A 6 15.60 7.06 18.92
CA THR A 6 15.86 7.31 17.52
C THR A 6 14.98 6.48 16.61
N ARG A 7 14.18 5.60 17.19
CA ARG A 7 13.31 4.75 16.40
C ARG A 7 12.11 5.54 15.89
N GLN A 8 11.90 5.49 14.59
CA GLN A 8 10.74 6.10 13.99
C GLN A 8 9.52 5.20 14.18
N PRO A 9 8.34 5.77 14.35
CA PRO A 9 7.13 4.96 14.50
C PRO A 9 6.75 4.28 13.18
N PRO A 10 6.01 3.17 13.28
CA PRO A 10 5.46 2.54 12.08
C PRO A 10 4.52 3.48 11.36
N VAL A 11 4.41 3.29 10.05
CA VAL A 11 3.53 4.11 9.24
C VAL A 11 2.64 3.19 8.40
N THR A 12 1.40 3.60 8.21
CA THR A 12 0.45 2.90 7.36
C THR A 12 0.21 3.73 6.12
N GLN A 13 0.31 3.10 4.97
CA GLN A 13 -0.02 3.74 3.70
C GLN A 13 -1.34 3.14 3.21
N ILE A 14 -2.32 3.99 2.96
CA ILE A 14 -3.59 3.56 2.41
C ILE A 14 -3.75 4.25 1.07
N THR A 15 -3.95 3.44 0.04
CA THR A 15 -4.16 3.96 -1.31
C THR A 15 -5.51 3.47 -1.78
N ILE A 16 -6.34 4.40 -2.22
CA ILE A 16 -7.65 4.08 -2.77
C ILE A 16 -7.55 4.22 -4.29
N ILE A 17 -7.88 3.16 -4.99
CA ILE A 17 -7.77 3.11 -6.45
C ILE A 17 -9.16 2.90 -7.01
N GLU A 18 -9.57 3.78 -7.93
CA GLU A 18 -10.86 3.64 -8.61
C GLU A 18 -10.63 3.09 -10.00
N SER A 19 -11.52 2.24 -10.44
CA SER A 19 -11.44 1.65 -11.77
C SER A 19 -12.85 1.31 -12.25
N GLU A 20 -12.96 1.10 -13.55
CA GLU A 20 -14.21 0.58 -14.10
C GLU A 20 -14.41 -0.84 -13.63
N PRO A 21 -15.66 -1.29 -13.42
CA PRO A 21 -15.90 -2.63 -12.92
C PRO A 21 -15.26 -3.75 -13.76
N ASP A 22 -15.23 -3.56 -15.07
CA ASP A 22 -14.64 -4.57 -15.95
C ASP A 22 -13.11 -4.59 -15.90
N LYS A 23 -12.49 -3.60 -15.24
CA LYS A 23 -11.03 -3.53 -15.11
C LYS A 23 -10.53 -3.81 -13.71
N GLN A 24 -11.42 -4.04 -12.77
CA GLN A 24 -11.00 -4.26 -11.38
C GLN A 24 -10.09 -5.47 -11.24
N GLU A 25 -10.41 -6.57 -11.91
CA GLU A 25 -9.60 -7.78 -11.81
C GLU A 25 -8.20 -7.56 -12.39
N GLU A 26 -8.10 -6.85 -13.49
CA GLU A 26 -6.80 -6.54 -14.08
C GLU A 26 -5.98 -5.65 -13.15
N ALA A 27 -6.60 -4.63 -12.59
CA ALA A 27 -5.93 -3.74 -11.63
C ALA A 27 -5.47 -4.52 -10.40
N LEU A 28 -6.33 -5.41 -9.90
CA LEU A 28 -5.99 -6.20 -8.72
C LEU A 28 -4.81 -7.14 -9.01
N SER A 29 -4.77 -7.71 -10.20
CA SER A 29 -3.67 -8.56 -10.61
C SER A 29 -2.35 -7.79 -10.66
N LEU A 30 -2.36 -6.59 -11.20
CA LEU A 30 -1.17 -5.75 -11.24
C LEU A 30 -0.72 -5.34 -9.86
N MET A 31 -1.66 -5.03 -8.97
CA MET A 31 -1.33 -4.68 -7.60
C MET A 31 -0.71 -5.87 -6.86
N THR A 32 -1.21 -7.07 -7.13
CA THR A 32 -0.67 -8.27 -6.51
C THR A 32 0.78 -8.48 -6.92
N GLU A 33 1.09 -8.25 -8.20
CA GLU A 33 2.47 -8.36 -8.68
C GLU A 33 3.35 -7.32 -8.01
N ARG A 34 2.86 -6.09 -7.91
CA ARG A 34 3.60 -5.02 -7.26
C ARG A 34 3.83 -5.31 -5.79
N ALA A 35 2.83 -5.92 -5.14
CA ALA A 35 2.95 -6.28 -3.74
C ALA A 35 4.08 -7.27 -3.50
N LYS A 36 4.28 -8.20 -4.43
CA LYS A 36 5.37 -9.15 -4.32
C LYS A 36 6.73 -8.45 -4.35
N PHE A 37 6.87 -7.45 -5.19
CA PHE A 37 8.08 -6.66 -5.25
C PHE A 37 8.28 -5.88 -3.94
N MET A 38 7.23 -5.21 -3.48
CA MET A 38 7.31 -4.40 -2.28
C MET A 38 7.61 -5.24 -1.04
N ALA A 39 7.12 -6.47 -1.01
CA ALA A 39 7.33 -7.34 0.14
C ALA A 39 8.80 -7.69 0.35
N ARG A 40 9.64 -7.50 -0.66
CA ARG A 40 11.07 -7.78 -0.54
C ARG A 40 11.88 -6.56 -0.14
N GLN A 41 11.25 -5.40 0.03
CA GLN A 41 11.97 -4.18 0.35
C GLN A 41 12.22 -4.07 1.85
N PRO A 42 13.36 -3.47 2.24
CA PRO A 42 13.64 -3.27 3.66
C PRO A 42 12.56 -2.44 4.33
N GLY A 43 12.15 -2.85 5.52
CA GLY A 43 11.16 -2.13 6.28
C GLY A 43 9.73 -2.47 5.98
N PHE A 44 9.48 -3.30 4.99
CA PHE A 44 8.12 -3.75 4.70
C PHE A 44 7.60 -4.60 5.85
N VAL A 45 6.36 -4.37 6.27
CA VAL A 45 5.74 -5.16 7.32
C VAL A 45 4.63 -6.04 6.75
N SER A 46 3.66 -5.45 6.10
CA SER A 46 2.53 -6.22 5.58
C SER A 46 1.76 -5.43 4.55
N ILE A 47 0.99 -6.14 3.76
CA ILE A 47 0.09 -5.54 2.78
C ILE A 47 -1.18 -6.37 2.72
N SER A 48 -2.31 -5.68 2.60
CA SER A 48 -3.56 -6.35 2.26
C SER A 48 -4.27 -5.56 1.18
N LEU A 49 -4.85 -6.27 0.26
CA LEU A 49 -5.59 -5.69 -0.84
C LEU A 49 -7.07 -6.00 -0.64
N HIS A 50 -7.89 -4.98 -0.72
CA HIS A 50 -9.32 -5.11 -0.54
C HIS A 50 -10.03 -4.65 -1.79
N ARG A 51 -10.96 -5.44 -2.28
CA ARG A 51 -11.78 -5.03 -3.41
C ARG A 51 -13.15 -4.61 -2.89
N SER A 52 -13.68 -3.53 -3.45
CA SER A 52 -15.02 -3.12 -3.09
C SER A 52 -16.03 -4.09 -3.71
N LEU A 53 -17.15 -4.27 -3.02
CA LEU A 53 -18.15 -5.20 -3.50
C LEU A 53 -18.89 -4.69 -4.73
N ASP A 54 -18.85 -3.39 -4.96
CA ASP A 54 -19.46 -2.81 -6.15
C ASP A 54 -18.55 -2.84 -7.39
N GLY A 55 -17.33 -3.36 -7.23
CA GLY A 55 -16.42 -3.53 -8.36
C GLY A 55 -15.66 -2.29 -8.79
N ARG A 56 -15.78 -1.18 -8.04
CA ARG A 56 -15.25 0.10 -8.50
C ARG A 56 -14.01 0.58 -7.78
N ARG A 57 -13.62 -0.06 -6.69
CA ARG A 57 -12.47 0.40 -5.90
C ARG A 57 -11.63 -0.75 -5.42
N ILE A 58 -10.34 -0.46 -5.24
CA ILE A 58 -9.42 -1.35 -4.54
C ILE A 58 -8.75 -0.50 -3.48
N VAL A 59 -8.67 -1.02 -2.26
CA VAL A 59 -7.95 -0.36 -1.18
C VAL A 59 -6.67 -1.15 -0.92
N ASN A 60 -5.55 -0.45 -0.99
CA ASN A 60 -4.23 -1.01 -0.74
C ASN A 60 -3.81 -0.54 0.65
N TYR A 61 -3.68 -1.47 1.59
CA TYR A 61 -3.37 -1.18 2.97
C TYR A 61 -1.99 -1.77 3.28
N VAL A 62 -1.00 -0.90 3.46
CA VAL A 62 0.39 -1.34 3.60
C VAL A 62 0.97 -0.77 4.89
N GLN A 63 1.72 -1.59 5.60
CA GLN A 63 2.41 -1.14 6.80
C GLN A 63 3.91 -1.25 6.61
N TRP A 64 4.63 -0.24 7.09
CA TRP A 64 6.07 -0.14 7.01
C TRP A 64 6.64 0.15 8.38
N GLN A 65 7.90 -0.24 8.60
CA GLN A 65 8.56 0.02 9.88
C GLN A 65 8.71 1.51 10.18
N ASN A 66 8.94 2.32 9.13
CA ASN A 66 9.02 3.76 9.28
C ASN A 66 8.89 4.44 7.92
N ARG A 67 8.76 5.76 7.98
CA ARG A 67 8.56 6.57 6.77
C ARG A 67 9.75 6.54 5.83
N ASP A 68 10.96 6.53 6.38
CA ASP A 68 12.15 6.61 5.56
C ASP A 68 12.29 5.36 4.69
N LEU A 69 11.99 4.19 5.24
CA LEU A 69 12.08 2.96 4.47
C LEU A 69 10.97 2.87 3.42
N LEU A 70 9.77 3.35 3.76
CA LEU A 70 8.70 3.44 2.78
C LEU A 70 9.13 4.34 1.61
N HIS A 71 9.69 5.49 1.94
CA HIS A 71 10.10 6.46 0.93
C HIS A 71 11.18 5.89 0.03
N ALA A 72 12.17 5.22 0.64
CA ALA A 72 13.25 4.62 -0.13
C ALA A 72 12.75 3.58 -1.12
N ALA A 73 11.77 2.76 -0.70
CA ALA A 73 11.20 1.75 -1.60
C ALA A 73 10.51 2.41 -2.80
N HIS A 74 9.80 3.52 -2.55
CA HIS A 74 9.09 4.21 -3.60
C HIS A 74 9.99 4.97 -4.55
N GLN A 75 11.26 5.19 -4.17
CA GLN A 75 12.22 5.84 -5.04
C GLN A 75 12.84 4.90 -6.06
N SER A 76 12.63 3.60 -5.92
CA SER A 76 13.28 2.65 -6.80
C SER A 76 12.76 2.80 -8.23
N PRO A 77 13.63 2.65 -9.24
CA PRO A 77 13.19 2.71 -10.63
C PRO A 77 12.19 1.62 -10.97
N GLU A 78 12.31 0.46 -10.36
CA GLU A 78 11.39 -0.65 -10.61
C GLU A 78 9.98 -0.32 -10.16
N PHE A 79 9.87 0.32 -9.00
CA PHE A 79 8.56 0.73 -8.50
C PHE A 79 7.90 1.73 -9.46
N ARG A 80 8.68 2.70 -9.94
CA ARG A 80 8.15 3.72 -10.84
C ARG A 80 7.70 3.13 -12.17
N LYS A 81 8.41 2.13 -12.64
CA LYS A 81 8.04 1.44 -13.87
C LYS A 81 6.71 0.73 -13.73
N GLU A 82 6.52 0.02 -12.62
CA GLU A 82 5.27 -0.69 -12.38
C GLU A 82 4.10 0.27 -12.23
N TRP A 83 4.35 1.45 -11.67
CA TRP A 83 3.33 2.44 -11.47
C TRP A 83 2.74 2.93 -12.80
N ARG A 84 3.56 3.05 -13.82
CA ARG A 84 3.08 3.48 -15.13
C ARG A 84 2.14 2.47 -15.75
N ARG A 85 2.43 1.20 -15.58
CA ARG A 85 1.54 0.15 -16.09
C ARG A 85 0.19 0.23 -15.40
N PHE A 86 0.21 0.55 -14.15
CA PHE A 86 -0.99 0.61 -13.33
C PHE A 86 -1.93 1.73 -13.78
N ASP A 87 -1.37 2.85 -14.18
CA ASP A 87 -2.15 3.99 -14.64
C ASP A 87 -3.04 3.65 -15.83
N GLN A 88 -2.71 2.62 -16.58
CA GLN A 88 -3.47 2.26 -17.77
C GLN A 88 -4.78 1.55 -17.43
N VAL A 89 -4.92 1.04 -16.20
CA VAL A 89 -6.10 0.27 -15.84
C VAL A 89 -6.87 0.87 -14.67
N THR A 90 -6.47 2.05 -14.22
CA THR A 90 -7.13 2.71 -13.10
C THR A 90 -7.57 4.11 -13.49
N ASP A 91 -8.64 4.59 -12.84
CA ASP A 91 -9.17 5.92 -13.11
C ASP A 91 -8.58 6.96 -12.16
N ASP A 92 -8.44 6.61 -10.90
CA ASP A 92 -7.98 7.56 -9.90
C ASP A 92 -7.23 6.82 -8.80
N ILE A 93 -6.14 7.43 -8.33
CA ILE A 93 -5.29 6.86 -7.30
C ILE A 93 -5.09 7.91 -6.22
N ASP A 94 -5.39 7.55 -5.00
CA ASP A 94 -5.35 8.49 -3.88
C ASP A 94 -4.55 7.88 -2.73
N PRO A 95 -3.21 8.08 -2.72
CA PRO A 95 -2.36 7.54 -1.66
C PRO A 95 -2.18 8.52 -0.51
N HIS A 96 -2.27 8.01 0.72
CA HIS A 96 -2.05 8.82 1.91
C HIS A 96 -1.34 7.99 2.97
N LEU A 97 -0.64 8.70 3.86
CA LEU A 97 0.08 8.09 4.96
C LEU A 97 -0.66 8.35 6.26
N TYR A 98 -0.70 7.32 7.10
CA TYR A 98 -1.46 7.37 8.34
C TYR A 98 -0.66 6.72 9.46
N GLU A 99 -1.01 7.05 10.69
CA GLU A 99 -0.54 6.29 11.84
C GLU A 99 -1.76 5.70 12.53
N VAL A 100 -1.57 4.57 13.18
CA VAL A 100 -2.68 3.95 13.90
C VAL A 100 -2.94 4.77 15.16
N ALA A 101 -4.15 5.31 15.29
CA ALA A 101 -4.50 6.11 16.45
C ALA A 101 -5.15 5.28 17.55
N HIS A 102 -5.86 4.23 17.18
CA HIS A 102 -6.58 3.45 18.18
C HIS A 102 -7.03 2.12 17.58
N VAL A 103 -7.00 1.08 18.39
CA VAL A 103 -7.46 -0.24 17.98
C VAL A 103 -8.34 -0.81 19.09
N LEU A 104 -9.49 -1.35 18.73
CA LEU A 104 -10.35 -2.09 19.65
C LEU A 104 -10.70 -3.42 19.01
N ASP A 105 -10.58 -4.46 19.80
CA ASP A 105 -10.97 -5.78 19.33
C ASP A 105 -12.43 -6.03 19.64
N GLY A 106 -13.08 -6.78 18.76
CA GLY A 106 -14.45 -7.15 19.00
C GLY A 106 -14.56 -8.09 20.18
N ALA A 107 -15.69 -8.01 20.88
CA ALA A 107 -15.96 -8.93 21.99
C ALA A 107 -16.25 -10.32 21.42
N LYS A 108 -15.91 -11.32 22.19
CA LYS A 108 -16.14 -12.71 21.76
C LYS A 108 -17.36 -13.33 22.39
#